data_467cfc88e404dd55bca33ba65b91510a
#
_entry.id   467cfc88e404dd55bca33ba65b91510a
#
_cell.length_a   1.000
_cell.length_b   1.000
_cell.length_c   1.000
_cell.angle_alpha   90.00
_cell.angle_beta   90.00
_cell.angle_gamma   90.00
#
_symmetry.space_group_name_H-M   'P 1'
#
loop_
_entity.id
_entity.type
_entity.pdbx_description
1 polymer ?
#
loop_
_entity_poly.entity_id
_entity_poly.type
_entity_poly.pdbx_seq_one_letter_code
_entity_poly.pdbx_strand_id
1 'polypeptide(L)'
;LKTMSEHAVLNANYLRHAIHKATKAAGVDSMVCDGAEAVVAKHEFTLSLAPALEMHGISAMDVAKGLLDKGYMAPTVYFPLVVPECMMVEPTETESKETLDEFATHFAEVLQIDAETLHAAPTTTPVRRVDEVYAARNLCLRHPYDDE
;
A
#
# COMPACT_ATOMS: atom_id res chain seq x y z
N LEU A 1 10.21 25.59 -0.48
CA LEU A 1 10.68 24.36 -1.16
C LEU A 1 11.59 23.52 -0.26
N LYS A 2 12.66 24.08 0.36
CA LYS A 2 13.59 23.32 1.20
C LYS A 2 12.86 22.57 2.34
N THR A 3 12.10 23.28 3.15
CA THR A 3 11.36 22.70 4.29
C THR A 3 10.38 21.62 3.85
N MET A 4 9.70 21.81 2.72
CA MET A 4 8.80 20.82 2.12
C MET A 4 9.54 19.52 1.81
N SER A 5 10.68 19.61 1.12
CA SER A 5 11.50 18.44 0.79
C SER A 5 12.08 17.75 2.04
N GLU A 6 12.46 18.52 3.05
CA GLU A 6 12.94 17.98 4.33
C GLU A 6 11.84 17.21 5.05
N HIS A 7 10.60 17.71 5.06
CA HIS A 7 9.45 17.01 5.65
C HIS A 7 9.09 15.74 4.88
N ALA A 8 9.11 15.76 3.54
CA ALA A 8 8.87 14.55 2.74
C ALA A 8 9.86 13.42 3.09
N VAL A 9 11.16 13.76 3.19
CA VAL A 9 12.20 12.80 3.60
C VAL A 9 11.99 12.31 5.03
N LEU A 10 11.65 13.22 5.95
CA LEU A 10 11.37 12.88 7.35
C LEU A 10 10.18 11.91 7.45
N ASN A 11 9.06 12.23 6.79
CA ASN A 11 7.84 11.45 6.81
C ASN A 11 8.06 10.04 6.23
N ALA A 12 8.79 9.92 5.11
CA ALA A 12 9.09 8.63 4.52
C ALA A 12 9.90 7.73 5.47
N ASN A 13 10.95 8.25 6.07
CA ASN A 13 11.78 7.48 7.01
C ASN A 13 11.03 7.16 8.31
N TYR A 14 10.23 8.11 8.80
CA TYR A 14 9.38 7.89 9.97
C TYR A 14 8.35 6.78 9.71
N LEU A 15 7.59 6.88 8.62
CA LEU A 15 6.54 5.91 8.30
C LEU A 15 7.10 4.51 8.08
N ARG A 16 8.22 4.38 7.36
CA ARG A 16 8.92 3.10 7.18
C ARG A 16 9.23 2.45 8.54
N HIS A 17 9.81 3.21 9.46
CA HIS A 17 10.10 2.73 10.80
C HIS A 17 8.82 2.38 11.60
N ALA A 18 7.79 3.21 11.49
CA ALA A 18 6.51 2.98 12.17
C ALA A 18 5.83 1.70 11.68
N ILE A 19 5.85 1.41 10.36
CA ILE A 19 5.31 0.16 9.79
C ILE A 19 6.06 -1.04 10.37
N HIS A 20 7.39 -1.06 10.36
CA HIS A 20 8.16 -2.17 10.95
C HIS A 20 7.88 -2.36 12.44
N LYS A 21 7.70 -1.28 13.18
CA LYS A 21 7.34 -1.34 14.59
C LYS A 21 5.92 -1.90 14.79
N ALA A 22 4.96 -1.45 14.00
CA ALA A 22 3.57 -1.89 14.09
C ALA A 22 3.40 -3.36 13.69
N THR A 23 4.01 -3.79 12.58
CA THR A 23 3.98 -5.18 12.12
C THR A 23 4.62 -6.12 13.12
N LYS A 24 5.74 -5.71 13.73
CA LYS A 24 6.39 -6.48 14.80
C LYS A 24 5.50 -6.59 16.05
N ALA A 25 4.87 -5.50 16.46
CA ALA A 25 3.96 -5.51 17.59
C ALA A 25 2.72 -6.40 17.34
N ALA A 26 2.26 -6.46 16.10
CA ALA A 26 1.14 -7.28 15.65
C ALA A 26 1.53 -8.76 15.38
N GLY A 27 2.83 -9.10 15.38
CA GLY A 27 3.32 -10.45 15.09
C GLY A 27 3.23 -10.86 13.63
N VAL A 28 3.22 -9.89 12.71
CA VAL A 28 3.15 -10.09 11.24
C VAL A 28 4.36 -9.52 10.50
N ASP A 29 5.43 -9.23 11.22
CA ASP A 29 6.67 -8.69 10.65
C ASP A 29 7.37 -9.64 9.67
N SER A 30 7.13 -10.95 9.79
CA SER A 30 7.60 -11.94 8.82
C SER A 30 6.90 -11.88 7.46
N MET A 31 5.77 -11.17 7.35
CA MET A 31 4.98 -11.03 6.12
C MET A 31 5.44 -9.89 5.22
N VAL A 32 6.30 -9.02 5.71
CA VAL A 32 6.78 -7.83 4.99
C VAL A 32 8.26 -7.61 5.23
N CYS A 33 8.97 -7.21 4.19
CA CYS A 33 10.37 -6.80 4.30
C CYS A 33 10.62 -5.55 3.45
N ASP A 34 11.76 -4.90 3.67
CA ASP A 34 12.19 -3.81 2.81
C ASP A 34 12.42 -4.30 1.38
N GLY A 35 11.88 -3.57 0.41
CA GLY A 35 12.02 -3.89 -1.01
C GLY A 35 13.40 -3.55 -1.58
N ALA A 36 14.13 -2.67 -0.93
CA ALA A 36 15.51 -2.31 -1.25
C ALA A 36 16.30 -2.06 0.03
N GLU A 37 17.58 -2.43 0.02
CA GLU A 37 18.50 -2.09 1.10
C GLU A 37 18.74 -0.57 1.09
N ALA A 38 17.95 0.16 1.85
CA ALA A 38 18.14 1.59 2.04
C ALA A 38 18.40 1.88 3.51
N VAL A 39 19.55 2.45 3.80
CA VAL A 39 19.87 2.95 5.13
C VAL A 39 18.96 4.14 5.46
N VAL A 40 18.74 5.01 4.47
CA VAL A 40 17.84 6.18 4.56
C VAL A 40 17.06 6.28 3.26
N ALA A 41 15.73 6.32 3.35
CA ALA A 41 14.86 6.61 2.22
C ALA A 41 14.94 8.10 1.86
N LYS A 42 14.66 8.44 0.60
CA LYS A 42 14.40 9.83 0.19
C LYS A 42 12.96 10.19 0.57
N HIS A 43 12.12 10.53 -0.40
CA HIS A 43 10.71 10.86 -0.16
C HIS A 43 9.76 9.64 -0.25
N GLU A 44 10.29 8.49 -0.67
CA GLU A 44 9.57 7.24 -0.86
C GLU A 44 10.42 6.05 -0.41
N PHE A 45 9.78 4.93 -0.15
CA PHE A 45 10.44 3.66 0.14
C PHE A 45 9.61 2.50 -0.42
N THR A 46 10.27 1.38 -0.63
CA THR A 46 9.61 0.16 -1.11
C THR A 46 9.54 -0.90 -0.02
N LEU A 47 8.41 -1.58 0.04
CA LEU A 47 8.20 -2.79 0.82
C LEU A 47 7.96 -3.95 -0.15
N SER A 48 8.41 -5.15 0.22
CA SER A 48 8.07 -6.38 -0.47
C SER A 48 7.11 -7.19 0.38
N LEU A 49 6.00 -7.58 -0.20
CA LEU A 49 5.01 -8.49 0.37
C LEU A 49 5.15 -9.92 -0.16
N ALA A 50 6.29 -10.23 -0.82
CA ALA A 50 6.58 -11.60 -1.26
C ALA A 50 6.46 -12.64 -0.13
N PRO A 51 6.93 -12.37 1.11
CA PRO A 51 6.71 -13.31 2.21
C PRO A 51 5.23 -13.52 2.56
N ALA A 52 4.39 -12.48 2.47
CA ALA A 52 2.95 -12.61 2.71
C ALA A 52 2.29 -13.50 1.64
N LEU A 53 2.70 -13.32 0.38
CA LEU A 53 2.21 -14.16 -0.72
C LEU A 53 2.65 -15.62 -0.53
N GLU A 54 3.92 -15.87 -0.24
CA GLU A 54 4.47 -17.22 -0.08
C GLU A 54 3.87 -17.99 1.11
N MET A 55 3.69 -17.32 2.24
CA MET A 55 3.23 -17.95 3.48
C MET A 55 1.70 -18.03 3.60
N HIS A 56 1.00 -17.05 3.07
CA HIS A 56 -0.43 -16.87 3.35
C HIS A 56 -1.28 -16.66 2.09
N GLY A 57 -0.69 -16.58 0.90
CA GLY A 57 -1.41 -16.32 -0.34
C GLY A 57 -1.93 -14.88 -0.47
N ILE A 58 -1.38 -13.94 0.30
CA ILE A 58 -1.77 -12.52 0.33
C ILE A 58 -0.82 -11.72 -0.55
N SER A 59 -1.32 -11.21 -1.67
CA SER A 59 -0.56 -10.38 -2.61
C SER A 59 -0.47 -8.92 -2.18
N ALA A 60 0.44 -8.16 -2.77
CA ALA A 60 0.51 -6.70 -2.60
C ALA A 60 -0.81 -6.01 -3.00
N MET A 61 -1.48 -6.53 -4.04
CA MET A 61 -2.80 -6.03 -4.44
C MET A 61 -3.86 -6.27 -3.37
N ASP A 62 -3.83 -7.41 -2.68
CA ASP A 62 -4.78 -7.71 -1.62
C ASP A 62 -4.63 -6.74 -0.44
N VAL A 63 -3.39 -6.48 -0.04
CA VAL A 63 -3.09 -5.48 1.00
C VAL A 63 -3.52 -4.08 0.57
N ALA A 64 -3.26 -3.70 -0.69
CA ALA A 64 -3.69 -2.41 -1.24
C ALA A 64 -5.23 -2.26 -1.18
N LYS A 65 -5.97 -3.32 -1.54
CA LYS A 65 -7.44 -3.31 -1.46
C LYS A 65 -7.96 -3.29 -0.01
N GLY A 66 -7.28 -3.97 0.91
CA GLY A 66 -7.56 -3.87 2.34
C GLY A 66 -7.34 -2.46 2.90
N LEU A 67 -6.31 -1.75 2.43
CA LEU A 67 -6.07 -0.35 2.81
C LEU A 67 -7.16 0.60 2.29
N LEU A 68 -7.74 0.35 1.11
CA LEU A 68 -8.91 1.11 0.63
C LEU A 68 -10.09 0.96 1.59
N ASP A 69 -10.34 -0.23 2.12
CA ASP A 69 -11.42 -0.46 3.10
C ASP A 69 -11.15 0.24 4.44
N LYS A 70 -9.90 0.56 4.74
CA LYS A 70 -9.51 1.39 5.88
C LYS A 70 -9.56 2.91 5.58
N GLY A 71 -9.94 3.30 4.36
CA GLY A 71 -10.09 4.70 3.96
C GLY A 71 -8.82 5.36 3.44
N TYR A 72 -7.76 4.58 3.16
CA TYR A 72 -6.53 5.12 2.61
C TYR A 72 -6.47 4.98 1.10
N MET A 73 -5.87 5.95 0.42
CA MET A 73 -5.38 5.76 -0.94
C MET A 73 -4.24 4.72 -0.87
N ALA A 74 -4.41 3.60 -1.57
CA ALA A 74 -3.40 2.56 -1.55
C ALA A 74 -2.10 3.03 -2.21
N PRO A 75 -0.93 2.67 -1.65
CA PRO A 75 0.36 2.90 -2.31
C PRO A 75 0.44 2.22 -3.67
N THR A 76 1.37 2.68 -4.53
CA THR A 76 1.65 2.05 -5.81
C THR A 76 2.11 0.60 -5.61
N VAL A 77 1.49 -0.34 -6.32
CA VAL A 77 1.85 -1.76 -6.27
C VAL A 77 2.56 -2.21 -7.53
N TYR A 78 3.38 -3.28 -7.42
CA TYR A 78 4.12 -3.89 -8.52
C TYR A 78 5.12 -2.95 -9.23
N PHE A 79 5.56 -1.93 -8.56
CA PHE A 79 6.60 -1.02 -9.05
C PHE A 79 7.54 -0.60 -7.90
N PRO A 80 8.87 -0.63 -8.12
CA PRO A 80 9.58 -1.10 -9.31
C PRO A 80 9.52 -2.62 -9.48
N LEU A 81 9.52 -3.09 -10.74
CA LEU A 81 9.37 -4.53 -11.08
C LEU A 81 10.48 -5.43 -10.54
N VAL A 82 11.61 -4.87 -10.16
CA VAL A 82 12.75 -5.60 -9.58
C VAL A 82 12.51 -6.05 -8.13
N VAL A 83 11.47 -5.52 -7.49
CA VAL A 83 11.06 -5.91 -6.14
C VAL A 83 9.81 -6.77 -6.24
N PRO A 84 9.87 -8.06 -5.89
CA PRO A 84 8.69 -8.93 -5.91
C PRO A 84 7.60 -8.44 -4.96
N GLU A 85 6.34 -8.50 -5.38
CA GLU A 85 5.18 -8.03 -4.59
C GLU A 85 5.44 -6.64 -3.99
N CYS A 86 5.95 -5.75 -4.81
CA CYS A 86 6.34 -4.41 -4.38
C CYS A 86 5.14 -3.54 -4.03
N MET A 87 5.27 -2.83 -2.93
CA MET A 87 4.45 -1.69 -2.57
C MET A 87 5.36 -0.49 -2.36
N MET A 88 5.21 0.56 -3.16
CA MET A 88 5.99 1.80 -3.06
C MET A 88 5.18 2.83 -2.29
N VAL A 89 5.67 3.20 -1.12
CA VAL A 89 4.98 4.09 -0.18
C VAL A 89 5.62 5.47 -0.21
N GLU A 90 4.81 6.47 -0.49
CA GLU A 90 5.20 7.88 -0.58
C GLU A 90 4.27 8.74 0.30
N PRO A 91 4.60 8.91 1.60
CA PRO A 91 3.89 9.87 2.42
C PRO A 91 4.30 11.29 2.04
N THR A 92 3.31 12.16 1.81
CA THR A 92 3.61 13.53 1.44
C THR A 92 4.08 14.34 2.65
N GLU A 93 4.68 15.51 2.37
CA GLU A 93 5.14 16.46 3.39
C GLU A 93 3.99 17.04 4.23
N THR A 94 2.76 16.93 3.74
CA THR A 94 1.55 17.44 4.42
C THR A 94 0.96 16.48 5.44
N GLU A 95 1.41 15.23 5.44
CA GLU A 95 0.91 14.24 6.39
C GLU A 95 1.39 14.54 7.82
N SER A 96 0.46 14.47 8.77
CA SER A 96 0.79 14.63 10.19
C SER A 96 1.40 13.35 10.76
N LYS A 97 2.09 13.48 11.88
CA LYS A 97 2.62 12.33 12.60
C LYS A 97 1.51 11.35 13.00
N GLU A 98 0.37 11.87 13.43
CA GLU A 98 -0.80 11.10 13.84
C GLU A 98 -1.33 10.26 12.67
N THR A 99 -1.47 10.86 11.47
CA THR A 99 -1.88 10.15 10.25
C THR A 99 -0.89 9.02 9.89
N LEU A 100 0.41 9.27 10.03
CA LEU A 100 1.44 8.26 9.75
C LEU A 100 1.39 7.10 10.75
N ASP A 101 1.16 7.39 12.03
CA ASP A 101 1.02 6.36 13.08
C ASP A 101 -0.24 5.52 12.87
N GLU A 102 -1.36 6.14 12.50
CA GLU A 102 -2.61 5.45 12.16
C GLU A 102 -2.44 4.56 10.93
N PHE A 103 -1.81 5.07 9.87
CA PHE A 103 -1.53 4.28 8.67
C PHE A 103 -0.70 3.04 9.01
N ALA A 104 0.38 3.19 9.79
CA ALA A 104 1.23 2.07 10.18
C ALA A 104 0.46 1.01 10.98
N THR A 105 -0.44 1.45 11.85
CA THR A 105 -1.31 0.56 12.62
C THR A 105 -2.27 -0.20 11.71
N HIS A 106 -2.99 0.50 10.84
CA HIS A 106 -3.93 -0.10 9.91
C HIS A 106 -3.24 -1.02 8.88
N PHE A 107 -2.02 -0.69 8.47
CA PHE A 107 -1.23 -1.57 7.62
C PHE A 107 -0.96 -2.92 8.30
N ALA A 108 -0.58 -2.90 9.57
CA ALA A 108 -0.38 -4.12 10.34
C ALA A 108 -1.69 -4.89 10.57
N GLU A 109 -2.80 -4.19 10.83
CA GLU A 109 -4.14 -4.81 10.96
C GLU A 109 -4.58 -5.50 9.66
N VAL A 110 -4.33 -4.89 8.50
CA VAL A 110 -4.64 -5.49 7.19
C VAL A 110 -3.89 -6.80 7.00
N LEU A 111 -2.63 -6.87 7.41
CA LEU A 111 -1.84 -8.11 7.35
C LEU A 111 -2.33 -9.21 8.32
N GLN A 112 -3.16 -8.88 9.31
CA GLN A 112 -3.78 -9.87 10.22
C GLN A 112 -5.11 -10.44 9.68
N ILE A 113 -5.66 -9.84 8.61
CA ILE A 113 -6.88 -10.33 7.96
C ILE A 113 -6.54 -11.59 7.16
N ASP A 114 -7.41 -12.58 7.21
CA ASP A 114 -7.23 -13.82 6.44
C ASP A 114 -7.30 -13.57 4.92
N ALA A 115 -6.67 -14.45 4.15
CA ALA A 115 -6.57 -14.29 2.71
C ALA A 115 -7.94 -14.29 2.00
N GLU A 116 -8.90 -15.10 2.46
CA GLU A 116 -10.24 -15.17 1.85
C GLU A 116 -10.95 -13.82 1.95
N THR A 117 -10.91 -13.21 3.14
CA THR A 117 -11.49 -11.88 3.38
C THR A 117 -10.77 -10.80 2.55
N LEU A 118 -9.43 -10.81 2.49
CA LEU A 118 -8.66 -9.85 1.70
C LEU A 118 -8.89 -10.02 0.19
N HIS A 119 -9.07 -11.23 -0.31
CA HIS A 119 -9.40 -11.47 -1.71
C HIS A 119 -10.77 -10.87 -2.09
N ALA A 120 -11.71 -10.72 -1.15
CA ALA A 120 -12.96 -10.05 -1.37
C ALA A 120 -12.90 -8.52 -1.30
N ALA A 121 -11.81 -7.95 -0.74
CA ALA A 121 -11.60 -6.51 -0.64
C ALA A 121 -11.40 -5.84 -2.03
N PRO A 122 -11.80 -4.56 -2.21
CA PRO A 122 -12.44 -3.69 -1.24
C PRO A 122 -13.94 -4.00 -1.11
N THR A 123 -14.49 -3.82 0.07
CA THR A 123 -15.90 -4.08 0.37
C THR A 123 -16.69 -2.82 0.72
N THR A 124 -16.01 -1.76 1.12
CA THR A 124 -16.61 -0.48 1.53
C THR A 124 -16.72 0.53 0.39
N THR A 125 -16.04 0.29 -0.73
CA THR A 125 -16.06 1.19 -1.89
C THR A 125 -17.25 0.87 -2.83
N PRO A 126 -17.76 1.86 -3.60
CA PRO A 126 -18.87 1.62 -4.54
C PRO A 126 -18.54 0.60 -5.62
N VAL A 127 -17.27 0.51 -6.01
CA VAL A 127 -16.78 -0.43 -7.02
C VAL A 127 -15.77 -1.36 -6.34
N ARG A 128 -15.92 -2.64 -6.55
CA ARG A 128 -15.00 -3.67 -6.08
C ARG A 128 -13.78 -3.80 -7.01
N ARG A 129 -13.15 -4.96 -7.06
CA ARG A 129 -12.03 -5.22 -7.98
C ARG A 129 -12.49 -5.05 -9.42
N VAL A 130 -11.75 -4.26 -10.18
CA VAL A 130 -11.96 -4.04 -11.60
C VAL A 130 -11.15 -5.02 -12.42
N ASP A 131 -11.62 -5.36 -13.62
CA ASP A 131 -10.85 -6.13 -14.59
C ASP A 131 -9.87 -5.19 -15.30
N GLU A 132 -8.69 -5.03 -14.71
CA GLU A 132 -7.63 -4.14 -15.22
C GLU A 132 -7.11 -4.61 -16.59
N VAL A 133 -7.07 -5.94 -16.81
CA VAL A 133 -6.61 -6.52 -18.09
C VAL A 133 -7.61 -6.21 -19.19
N TYR A 134 -8.90 -6.39 -18.94
CA TYR A 134 -9.94 -6.02 -19.88
C TYR A 134 -9.91 -4.52 -20.19
N ALA A 135 -9.83 -3.69 -19.16
CA ALA A 135 -9.79 -2.22 -19.31
C ALA A 135 -8.58 -1.76 -20.14
N ALA A 136 -7.40 -2.34 -19.93
CA ALA A 136 -6.21 -2.02 -20.71
C ALA A 136 -6.31 -2.46 -22.17
N ARG A 137 -6.97 -3.59 -22.44
CA ARG A 137 -7.15 -4.12 -23.81
C ARG A 137 -8.30 -3.48 -24.57
N ASN A 138 -9.30 -2.96 -23.87
CA ASN A 138 -10.52 -2.40 -24.42
C ASN A 138 -10.71 -0.97 -23.92
N LEU A 139 -9.80 -0.09 -24.30
CA LEU A 139 -9.76 1.28 -23.84
C LEU A 139 -11.02 2.03 -24.27
N CYS A 140 -11.85 2.42 -23.30
CA CYS A 140 -12.98 3.30 -23.47
C CYS A 140 -12.76 4.58 -22.69
N LEU A 141 -12.41 5.65 -23.36
CA LEU A 141 -12.11 6.96 -22.75
C LEU A 141 -13.30 7.93 -22.76
N ARG A 142 -14.49 7.43 -23.17
CA ARG A 142 -15.70 8.23 -23.20
C ARG A 142 -16.67 7.74 -22.15
N HIS A 143 -17.27 8.67 -21.41
CA HIS A 143 -18.46 8.37 -20.65
C HIS A 143 -19.62 8.10 -21.61
N PRO A 144 -20.31 6.95 -21.56
CA PRO A 144 -21.54 6.79 -22.30
C PRO A 144 -22.55 7.78 -21.71
N TYR A 145 -22.87 8.83 -22.45
CA TYR A 145 -24.06 9.62 -22.15
C TYR A 145 -25.24 8.77 -22.63
N ASP A 146 -26.18 8.48 -21.74
CA ASP A 146 -27.44 7.88 -22.15
C ASP A 146 -28.05 8.82 -23.19
N ASP A 147 -28.20 8.34 -24.43
CA ASP A 147 -28.96 9.05 -25.42
C ASP A 147 -30.41 9.10 -24.92
N GLU A 148 -30.88 10.28 -24.43
CA GLU A 148 -32.26 10.57 -24.09
C GLU A 148 -33.19 10.49 -25.31
#